data_250a650a3a76d0947661ca77ce8b6984
#
_entry.id   250a650a3a76d0947661ca77ce8b6984
#
_cell.length_a   1.000
_cell.length_b   1.000
_cell.length_c   1.000
_cell.angle_alpha   90.00
_cell.angle_beta   90.00
_cell.angle_gamma   90.00
#
_symmetry.space_group_name_H-M   'P 1'
#
loop_
_entity.id
_entity.type
_entity.pdbx_description
1 polymer ?
#
loop_
_entity_poly.entity_id
_entity_poly.type
_entity_poly.pdbx_seq_one_letter_code
_entity_poly.pdbx_strand_id
1 'polypeptide(L)'
;MSFSDKEFLQVLSEMESWSNYEITAKPRDLSKLDGIRLLLKDLGSPHKKFKIIHIAGTNGKGFTATIISSLLCGQGFDTGCYTSPHLTDIRERISINNQFISKSTFTQSASLVLKFARGYKGSPYLSYFDILTAIAFHAFMTEKMEWVVLETGLGGLADSTNVTAKKLCVLTRVGLDHQEALGNSLREIAAEKIGITIPGVPIIVGDQPPELIPWLAERFGKLNVPYYFVDEIFDRYYPNNQLSSESFSKPRMACIKTSLCAMDVLFNGKISDKQKWVEITKHVKIRGRLELRRNVFWRKHGKLINTILFDGGHNSDALTALVDYISVNKLFPFTLILGMAADKLKPTLRIPLKDLCEKAENLIFTTMSSPRSATAESLEIFIKKCAKFQHSPKILHSSSVEESLKNAILAVDKPVVVAGSFYLVGQVIQILENGSTT
;
A
#
# COMPACT_ATOMS: atom_id res chain seq x y z
N MET A 1 -7.35 -30.84 4.88
CA MET A 1 -6.98 -29.63 5.63
C MET A 1 -6.25 -30.04 6.89
N SER A 2 -5.05 -29.55 7.14
CA SER A 2 -4.34 -29.82 8.38
C SER A 2 -5.05 -29.15 9.57
N PHE A 3 -4.80 -29.61 10.80
CA PHE A 3 -5.39 -29.01 12.01
C PHE A 3 -5.04 -27.50 12.09
N SER A 4 -3.84 -27.13 11.72
CA SER A 4 -3.36 -25.73 11.66
C SER A 4 -4.09 -24.86 10.62
N ASP A 5 -4.53 -25.41 9.48
CA ASP A 5 -5.28 -24.66 8.47
C ASP A 5 -6.70 -24.35 8.95
N LYS A 6 -7.34 -25.28 9.70
CA LYS A 6 -8.66 -25.07 10.28
C LYS A 6 -8.65 -23.94 11.31
N GLU A 7 -7.65 -23.91 12.19
CA GLU A 7 -7.49 -22.86 13.19
C GLU A 7 -7.21 -21.50 12.53
N PHE A 8 -6.37 -21.46 11.51
CA PHE A 8 -6.10 -20.23 10.75
C PHE A 8 -7.38 -19.66 10.15
N LEU A 9 -8.20 -20.48 9.48
CA LEU A 9 -9.48 -20.04 8.91
C LEU A 9 -10.47 -19.59 9.99
N GLN A 10 -10.48 -20.23 11.15
CA GLN A 10 -11.35 -19.85 12.26
C GLN A 10 -11.01 -18.45 12.80
N VAL A 11 -9.72 -18.14 12.99
CA VAL A 11 -9.31 -16.78 13.46
C VAL A 11 -9.62 -15.72 12.40
N LEU A 12 -9.46 -16.02 11.10
CA LEU A 12 -9.83 -15.10 10.02
C LEU A 12 -11.34 -14.79 10.06
N SER A 13 -12.17 -15.80 10.14
CA SER A 13 -13.63 -15.64 10.21
C SER A 13 -14.06 -14.83 11.43
N GLU A 14 -13.42 -15.02 12.58
CA GLU A 14 -13.71 -14.22 13.77
C GLU A 14 -13.26 -12.75 13.58
N MET A 15 -12.09 -12.52 12.99
CA MET A 15 -11.64 -11.17 12.68
C MET A 15 -12.59 -10.42 11.76
N GLU A 16 -13.15 -11.09 10.75
CA GLU A 16 -14.13 -10.50 9.80
C GLU A 16 -15.43 -10.09 10.48
N SER A 17 -15.75 -10.63 11.66
CA SER A 17 -16.92 -10.22 12.46
C SER A 17 -16.79 -8.83 13.09
N TRP A 18 -15.61 -8.22 13.05
CA TRP A 18 -15.35 -6.89 13.58
C TRP A 18 -15.56 -5.82 12.51
N SER A 19 -15.95 -4.60 12.93
CA SER A 19 -16.20 -3.49 12.02
C SER A 19 -14.98 -3.20 11.13
N ASN A 20 -15.14 -3.41 9.83
CA ASN A 20 -14.08 -3.20 8.86
C ASN A 20 -14.34 -1.95 8.01
N TYR A 21 -13.67 -0.86 8.35
CA TYR A 21 -13.78 0.42 7.65
C TYR A 21 -13.12 0.41 6.25
N GLU A 22 -12.24 -0.52 5.97
CA GLU A 22 -11.68 -0.71 4.62
C GLU A 22 -12.77 -1.17 3.64
N ILE A 23 -13.74 -1.96 4.13
CA ILE A 23 -14.86 -2.47 3.33
C ILE A 23 -16.03 -1.47 3.31
N THR A 24 -16.35 -0.86 4.46
CA THR A 24 -17.58 -0.03 4.59
C THR A 24 -17.38 1.42 4.19
N ALA A 25 -16.14 1.89 4.03
CA ALA A 25 -15.76 3.28 3.74
C ALA A 25 -16.34 4.34 4.69
N LYS A 26 -16.79 3.95 5.88
CA LYS A 26 -17.32 4.88 6.88
C LYS A 26 -16.18 5.67 7.54
N PRO A 27 -16.33 6.97 7.81
CA PRO A 27 -15.37 7.75 8.58
C PRO A 27 -15.13 7.11 9.95
N ARG A 28 -13.86 7.05 10.37
CA ARG A 28 -13.51 6.61 11.72
C ARG A 28 -13.72 7.76 12.68
N ASP A 29 -14.33 7.50 13.83
CA ASP A 29 -14.37 8.45 14.93
C ASP A 29 -12.97 8.55 15.57
N LEU A 30 -12.41 9.76 15.53
CA LEU A 30 -11.03 10.04 15.91
C LEU A 30 -10.77 9.85 17.43
N SER A 31 -11.82 9.77 18.26
CA SER A 31 -11.69 9.56 19.71
C SER A 31 -11.29 8.13 20.12
N LYS A 32 -11.07 7.22 19.18
CA LYS A 32 -11.08 5.76 19.44
C LYS A 32 -9.75 5.06 19.52
N LEU A 33 -8.63 5.75 19.74
CA LEU A 33 -7.36 5.07 20.05
C LEU A 33 -7.35 4.43 21.44
N ASP A 34 -8.30 4.75 22.30
CA ASP A 34 -8.36 4.21 23.66
C ASP A 34 -8.65 2.70 23.68
N GLY A 35 -9.46 2.22 22.73
CA GLY A 35 -9.72 0.79 22.58
C GLY A 35 -8.47 -0.02 22.33
N ILE A 36 -7.68 0.36 21.32
CA ILE A 36 -6.44 -0.34 21.03
C ILE A 36 -5.40 -0.16 22.14
N ARG A 37 -5.34 1.01 22.80
CA ARG A 37 -4.43 1.24 23.93
C ARG A 37 -4.72 0.30 25.10
N LEU A 38 -6.00 0.11 25.44
CA LEU A 38 -6.42 -0.82 26.49
C LEU A 38 -6.09 -2.27 26.09
N LEU A 39 -6.46 -2.68 24.89
CA LEU A 39 -6.13 -4.02 24.38
C LEU A 39 -4.62 -4.30 24.42
N LEU A 40 -3.80 -3.35 23.97
CA LEU A 40 -2.35 -3.50 24.02
C LEU A 40 -1.79 -3.55 25.43
N LYS A 41 -2.41 -2.84 26.38
CA LYS A 41 -2.04 -2.92 27.80
C LYS A 41 -2.28 -4.31 28.36
N ASP A 42 -3.44 -4.91 28.07
CA ASP A 42 -3.77 -6.27 28.50
C ASP A 42 -2.87 -7.33 27.87
N LEU A 43 -2.39 -7.08 26.64
CA LEU A 43 -1.40 -7.90 25.96
C LEU A 43 0.05 -7.70 26.46
N GLY A 44 0.26 -6.95 27.55
CA GLY A 44 1.59 -6.68 28.09
C GLY A 44 2.39 -5.61 27.35
N SER A 45 1.70 -4.71 26.63
CA SER A 45 2.28 -3.58 25.88
C SER A 45 3.34 -4.00 24.86
N PRO A 46 3.04 -4.92 23.92
CA PRO A 46 4.01 -5.44 22.95
C PRO A 46 4.64 -4.34 22.10
N HIS A 47 3.88 -3.29 21.76
CA HIS A 47 4.32 -2.14 20.96
C HIS A 47 5.46 -1.31 21.56
N LYS A 48 5.85 -1.57 22.83
CA LYS A 48 6.96 -0.90 23.52
C LYS A 48 8.27 -1.68 23.48
N LYS A 49 8.30 -2.86 22.84
CA LYS A 49 9.45 -3.79 22.89
C LYS A 49 10.47 -3.60 21.79
N PHE A 50 10.20 -2.76 20.79
CA PHE A 50 11.03 -2.57 19.60
C PHE A 50 11.12 -1.09 19.22
N LYS A 51 12.10 -0.74 18.39
CA LYS A 51 12.29 0.61 17.82
C LYS A 51 11.38 0.77 16.60
N ILE A 52 10.74 1.92 16.45
CA ILE A 52 9.73 2.12 15.42
C ILE A 52 10.10 3.23 14.44
N ILE A 53 9.94 2.94 13.15
CA ILE A 53 9.86 3.91 12.05
C ILE A 53 8.41 3.94 11.59
N HIS A 54 7.77 5.13 11.62
CA HIS A 54 6.35 5.27 11.32
C HIS A 54 6.13 6.08 10.06
N ILE A 55 5.37 5.54 9.10
CA ILE A 55 5.22 6.08 7.76
C ILE A 55 3.76 6.45 7.48
N ALA A 56 3.54 7.73 7.16
CA ALA A 56 2.27 8.24 6.66
C ALA A 56 2.42 8.83 5.25
N GLY A 57 1.31 9.03 4.56
CA GLY A 57 1.25 9.59 3.22
C GLY A 57 -0.01 9.13 2.48
N THR A 58 -0.22 9.59 1.28
CA THR A 58 -1.28 9.07 0.40
C THR A 58 -0.73 7.95 -0.45
N ASN A 59 0.31 8.21 -1.22
CA ASN A 59 0.93 7.25 -2.13
C ASN A 59 2.35 6.90 -1.68
N GLY A 60 2.79 5.66 -1.94
CA GLY A 60 4.16 5.24 -1.71
C GLY A 60 4.47 4.70 -0.30
N LYS A 61 3.54 4.75 0.67
CA LYS A 61 3.75 4.28 2.05
C LYS A 61 4.32 2.86 2.13
N GLY A 62 3.57 1.88 1.62
CA GLY A 62 3.95 0.47 1.68
C GLY A 62 5.27 0.19 0.95
N PHE A 63 5.54 0.87 -0.19
CA PHE A 63 6.79 0.71 -0.90
C PHE A 63 7.97 1.26 -0.08
N THR A 64 7.83 2.45 0.49
CA THR A 64 8.83 3.04 1.38
C THR A 64 9.05 2.17 2.63
N ALA A 65 7.97 1.62 3.23
CA ALA A 65 8.07 0.73 4.37
C ALA A 65 8.87 -0.55 4.04
N THR A 66 8.58 -1.17 2.91
CA THR A 66 9.28 -2.39 2.48
C THR A 66 10.76 -2.11 2.17
N ILE A 67 11.08 -0.96 1.53
CA ILE A 67 12.48 -0.59 1.28
C ILE A 67 13.22 -0.38 2.61
N ILE A 68 12.67 0.42 3.53
CA ILE A 68 13.31 0.69 4.82
C ILE A 68 13.51 -0.61 5.60
N SER A 69 12.51 -1.50 5.63
CA SER A 69 12.63 -2.82 6.25
C SER A 69 13.76 -3.64 5.61
N SER A 70 13.84 -3.67 4.27
CA SER A 70 14.90 -4.39 3.56
C SER A 70 16.29 -3.81 3.82
N LEU A 71 16.40 -2.49 3.96
CA LEU A 71 17.65 -1.82 4.29
C LEU A 71 18.09 -2.15 5.73
N LEU A 72 17.17 -2.16 6.70
CA LEU A 72 17.45 -2.58 8.09
C LEU A 72 17.90 -4.05 8.15
N CYS A 73 17.20 -4.95 7.46
CA CYS A 73 17.61 -6.35 7.35
C CYS A 73 19.00 -6.48 6.70
N GLY A 74 19.29 -5.67 5.68
CA GLY A 74 20.60 -5.63 5.01
C GLY A 74 21.73 -5.15 5.92
N GLN A 75 21.41 -4.46 7.03
CA GLN A 75 22.35 -4.09 8.10
C GLN A 75 22.44 -5.13 9.22
N GLY A 76 21.69 -6.23 9.13
CA GLY A 76 21.71 -7.32 10.11
C GLY A 76 20.73 -7.14 11.28
N PHE A 77 19.77 -6.19 11.21
CA PHE A 77 18.77 -6.03 12.26
C PHE A 77 17.57 -6.96 12.03
N ASP A 78 17.09 -7.60 13.08
CA ASP A 78 15.81 -8.29 13.07
C ASP A 78 14.68 -7.27 12.93
N THR A 79 13.97 -7.35 11.80
CA THR A 79 13.05 -6.28 11.38
C THR A 79 11.67 -6.81 11.05
N GLY A 80 10.65 -6.26 11.71
CA GLY A 80 9.25 -6.42 11.36
C GLY A 80 8.78 -5.29 10.42
N CYS A 81 7.86 -5.60 9.51
CA CYS A 81 7.20 -4.60 8.69
C CYS A 81 5.69 -4.84 8.67
N TYR A 82 4.92 -3.77 8.89
CA TYR A 82 3.46 -3.78 8.83
C TYR A 82 2.97 -2.86 7.74
N THR A 83 2.25 -3.42 6.77
CA THR A 83 1.75 -2.72 5.58
C THR A 83 0.27 -2.99 5.33
N SER A 84 -0.39 -2.16 4.51
CA SER A 84 -1.79 -2.33 4.11
C SER A 84 -2.09 -1.73 2.72
N PRO A 85 -3.12 -2.25 2.03
CA PRO A 85 -3.82 -3.51 2.26
C PRO A 85 -3.02 -4.73 1.77
N HIS A 86 -3.52 -5.96 1.99
CA HIS A 86 -3.04 -7.16 1.31
C HIS A 86 -3.77 -7.36 -0.03
N LEU A 87 -3.22 -8.21 -0.89
CA LEU A 87 -3.84 -8.59 -2.17
C LEU A 87 -4.63 -9.90 -2.07
N THR A 88 -3.98 -10.96 -1.62
CA THR A 88 -4.52 -12.32 -1.65
C THR A 88 -4.45 -13.04 -0.31
N ASP A 89 -3.49 -12.69 0.54
CA ASP A 89 -3.25 -13.34 1.83
C ASP A 89 -3.03 -12.26 2.91
N ILE A 90 -3.78 -12.33 3.99
CA ILE A 90 -3.68 -11.38 5.11
C ILE A 90 -2.25 -11.28 5.68
N ARG A 91 -1.47 -12.35 5.58
CA ARG A 91 -0.09 -12.41 6.04
C ARG A 91 0.85 -11.50 5.26
N GLU A 92 0.45 -11.03 4.06
CA GLU A 92 1.18 -10.00 3.31
C GLU A 92 1.33 -8.70 4.09
N ARG A 93 0.44 -8.45 5.06
CA ARG A 93 0.47 -7.24 5.91
C ARG A 93 1.55 -7.27 6.98
N ILE A 94 2.03 -8.46 7.35
CA ILE A 94 2.99 -8.63 8.45
C ILE A 94 4.19 -9.42 7.92
N SER A 95 5.33 -8.78 7.81
CA SER A 95 6.56 -9.46 7.44
C SER A 95 7.59 -9.45 8.58
N ILE A 96 8.32 -10.55 8.67
CA ILE A 96 9.41 -10.83 9.59
C ILE A 96 10.66 -11.04 8.74
N ASN A 97 11.66 -10.19 8.86
CA ASN A 97 12.90 -10.26 8.09
C ASN A 97 12.63 -10.44 6.57
N ASN A 98 11.74 -9.58 6.02
CA ASN A 98 11.28 -9.56 4.62
C ASN A 98 10.53 -10.83 4.14
N GLN A 99 10.13 -11.73 5.05
CA GLN A 99 9.28 -12.88 4.73
C GLN A 99 7.90 -12.68 5.35
N PHE A 100 6.85 -13.15 4.69
CA PHE A 100 5.51 -13.12 5.29
C PHE A 100 5.51 -13.94 6.58
N ILE A 101 4.81 -13.44 7.59
CA ILE A 101 4.61 -14.16 8.84
C ILE A 101 4.10 -15.58 8.59
N SER A 102 4.59 -16.56 9.35
CA SER A 102 4.11 -17.94 9.24
C SER A 102 2.63 -18.04 9.62
N LYS A 103 1.89 -19.00 9.03
CA LYS A 103 0.51 -19.27 9.45
C LYS A 103 0.43 -19.57 10.95
N SER A 104 1.40 -20.31 11.48
CA SER A 104 1.45 -20.67 12.91
C SER A 104 1.59 -19.42 13.80
N THR A 105 2.59 -18.57 13.54
CA THR A 105 2.80 -17.34 14.34
C THR A 105 1.61 -16.39 14.25
N PHE A 106 1.04 -16.25 13.04
CA PHE A 106 -0.16 -15.44 12.83
C PHE A 106 -1.34 -15.99 13.65
N THR A 107 -1.63 -17.29 13.54
CA THR A 107 -2.76 -17.94 14.25
C THR A 107 -2.61 -17.83 15.75
N GLN A 108 -1.41 -18.08 16.30
CA GLN A 108 -1.15 -17.97 17.74
C GLN A 108 -1.36 -16.54 18.23
N SER A 109 -0.80 -15.55 17.53
CA SER A 109 -0.97 -14.13 17.87
C SER A 109 -2.42 -13.69 17.75
N ALA A 110 -3.13 -14.10 16.69
CA ALA A 110 -4.52 -13.77 16.48
C ALA A 110 -5.42 -14.39 17.54
N SER A 111 -5.22 -15.67 17.89
CA SER A 111 -6.01 -16.36 18.93
C SER A 111 -5.88 -15.67 20.28
N LEU A 112 -4.66 -15.25 20.65
CA LEU A 112 -4.43 -14.53 21.91
C LEU A 112 -5.08 -13.14 21.88
N VAL A 113 -4.87 -12.36 20.83
CA VAL A 113 -5.45 -11.01 20.69
C VAL A 113 -6.98 -11.08 20.72
N LEU A 114 -7.59 -11.99 19.97
CA LEU A 114 -9.05 -12.16 19.94
C LEU A 114 -9.61 -12.58 21.30
N LYS A 115 -8.89 -13.43 22.04
CA LYS A 115 -9.29 -13.80 23.43
C LYS A 115 -9.46 -12.56 24.31
N PHE A 116 -8.55 -11.61 24.27
CA PHE A 116 -8.66 -10.35 25.03
C PHE A 116 -9.68 -9.40 24.40
N ALA A 117 -9.68 -9.28 23.06
CA ALA A 117 -10.58 -8.39 22.33
C ALA A 117 -12.07 -8.69 22.60
N ARG A 118 -12.46 -9.96 22.80
CA ARG A 118 -13.84 -10.35 23.15
C ARG A 118 -14.38 -9.62 24.37
N GLY A 119 -13.53 -9.31 25.36
CA GLY A 119 -13.89 -8.54 26.54
C GLY A 119 -14.28 -7.07 26.25
N TYR A 120 -13.93 -6.57 25.08
CA TYR A 120 -14.20 -5.19 24.63
C TYR A 120 -15.33 -5.09 23.59
N LYS A 121 -16.08 -6.17 23.33
CA LYS A 121 -17.24 -6.11 22.43
C LYS A 121 -18.27 -5.12 22.99
N GLY A 122 -18.42 -3.99 22.26
CA GLY A 122 -19.42 -2.97 22.58
C GLY A 122 -18.91 -1.69 23.23
N SER A 123 -17.71 -1.65 23.84
CA SER A 123 -17.10 -0.40 24.33
C SER A 123 -15.73 -0.69 25.00
N PRO A 124 -14.68 0.07 24.68
CA PRO A 124 -14.50 0.95 23.54
C PRO A 124 -14.43 0.18 22.23
N TYR A 125 -14.83 0.81 21.16
CA TYR A 125 -14.97 0.14 19.88
C TYR A 125 -13.61 -0.23 19.29
N LEU A 126 -13.33 -1.53 19.19
CA LEU A 126 -12.22 -2.06 18.39
C LEU A 126 -12.71 -2.31 16.96
N SER A 127 -11.94 -1.88 15.99
CA SER A 127 -12.15 -2.20 14.59
C SER A 127 -11.33 -3.42 14.18
N TYR A 128 -11.62 -3.97 13.01
CA TYR A 128 -10.80 -4.99 12.34
C TYR A 128 -9.33 -4.56 12.26
N PHE A 129 -9.06 -3.28 11.92
CA PHE A 129 -7.70 -2.77 11.79
C PHE A 129 -6.99 -2.64 13.15
N ASP A 130 -7.72 -2.32 14.23
CA ASP A 130 -7.16 -2.30 15.60
C ASP A 130 -6.70 -3.70 16.02
N ILE A 131 -7.53 -4.70 15.76
CA ILE A 131 -7.21 -6.11 16.05
C ILE A 131 -6.00 -6.56 15.26
N LEU A 132 -5.99 -6.30 13.95
CA LEU A 132 -4.88 -6.68 13.08
C LEU A 132 -3.57 -5.98 13.48
N THR A 133 -3.64 -4.70 13.88
CA THR A 133 -2.49 -3.95 14.40
C THR A 133 -1.97 -4.57 15.72
N ALA A 134 -2.87 -4.96 16.62
CA ALA A 134 -2.48 -5.64 17.86
C ALA A 134 -1.86 -7.01 17.59
N ILE A 135 -2.38 -7.77 16.61
CA ILE A 135 -1.79 -9.04 16.15
C ILE A 135 -0.36 -8.82 15.64
N ALA A 136 -0.16 -7.79 14.80
CA ALA A 136 1.17 -7.45 14.29
C ALA A 136 2.15 -7.14 15.42
N PHE A 137 1.77 -6.29 16.37
CA PHE A 137 2.62 -5.96 17.51
C PHE A 137 2.94 -7.16 18.39
N HIS A 138 1.96 -8.04 18.65
CA HIS A 138 2.20 -9.26 19.41
C HIS A 138 3.15 -10.20 18.68
N ALA A 139 2.96 -10.38 17.38
CA ALA A 139 3.83 -11.20 16.55
C ALA A 139 5.27 -10.68 16.54
N PHE A 140 5.47 -9.37 16.33
CA PHE A 140 6.80 -8.76 16.35
C PHE A 140 7.51 -8.92 17.71
N MET A 141 6.77 -8.83 18.81
CA MET A 141 7.32 -9.10 20.13
C MET A 141 7.71 -10.57 20.29
N THR A 142 6.86 -11.50 19.86
CA THR A 142 7.09 -12.95 19.94
C THR A 142 8.30 -13.38 19.11
N GLU A 143 8.45 -12.82 17.92
CA GLU A 143 9.58 -13.05 17.02
C GLU A 143 10.82 -12.19 17.38
N LYS A 144 10.76 -11.42 18.48
CA LYS A 144 11.87 -10.61 19.05
C LYS A 144 12.45 -9.60 18.05
N MET A 145 11.61 -8.91 17.30
CA MET A 145 12.07 -7.88 16.37
C MET A 145 12.75 -6.73 17.10
N GLU A 146 13.88 -6.27 16.58
CA GLU A 146 14.58 -5.08 17.11
C GLU A 146 14.00 -3.79 16.54
N TRP A 147 13.69 -3.80 15.25
CA TRP A 147 13.06 -2.69 14.53
C TRP A 147 11.72 -3.10 13.96
N VAL A 148 10.79 -2.14 13.94
CA VAL A 148 9.51 -2.32 13.26
C VAL A 148 9.22 -1.10 12.40
N VAL A 149 8.92 -1.34 11.14
CA VAL A 149 8.49 -0.31 10.19
C VAL A 149 6.98 -0.40 10.05
N LEU A 150 6.27 0.68 10.40
CA LEU A 150 4.81 0.74 10.41
C LEU A 150 4.29 1.66 9.32
N GLU A 151 3.46 1.14 8.43
CA GLU A 151 2.63 1.94 7.54
C GLU A 151 1.31 2.30 8.25
N THR A 152 0.87 3.57 8.18
CA THR A 152 -0.49 3.94 8.60
C THR A 152 -1.54 3.37 7.65
N GLY A 153 -2.64 2.86 8.18
CA GLY A 153 -3.77 2.41 7.36
C GLY A 153 -4.49 3.57 6.70
N LEU A 154 -4.95 4.54 7.50
CA LEU A 154 -5.67 5.73 7.03
C LEU A 154 -5.32 6.96 7.87
N GLY A 155 -4.99 8.06 7.19
CA GLY A 155 -4.65 9.31 7.86
C GLY A 155 -3.30 9.23 8.57
N GLY A 156 -3.30 9.40 9.87
CA GLY A 156 -2.12 9.34 10.74
C GLY A 156 -2.47 9.62 12.20
N LEU A 157 -3.13 10.75 12.48
CA LEU A 157 -3.45 11.20 13.85
C LEU A 157 -4.24 10.15 14.64
N ALA A 158 -5.29 9.61 14.05
CA ALA A 158 -6.18 8.62 14.68
C ALA A 158 -5.97 7.20 14.13
N ASP A 159 -4.85 6.93 13.48
CA ASP A 159 -4.53 5.59 13.01
C ASP A 159 -4.15 4.65 14.16
N SER A 160 -4.57 3.37 14.09
CA SER A 160 -4.28 2.36 15.11
C SER A 160 -2.79 2.21 15.38
N THR A 161 -1.95 2.46 14.39
CA THR A 161 -0.48 2.39 14.54
C THR A 161 0.09 3.58 15.32
N ASN A 162 -0.69 4.66 15.50
CA ASN A 162 -0.22 5.90 16.17
C ASN A 162 -0.23 5.84 17.70
N VAL A 163 -0.22 4.66 18.29
CA VAL A 163 -0.14 4.41 19.73
C VAL A 163 1.29 4.16 20.22
N THR A 164 2.28 4.37 19.37
CA THR A 164 3.68 3.95 19.58
C THR A 164 4.62 5.12 19.80
N ALA A 165 5.70 4.89 20.57
CA ALA A 165 6.87 5.76 20.55
C ALA A 165 7.71 5.49 19.29
N LYS A 166 8.23 6.53 18.67
CA LYS A 166 8.90 6.44 17.36
C LYS A 166 10.35 6.91 17.47
N LYS A 167 11.22 6.36 16.61
CA LYS A 167 12.60 6.83 16.41
C LYS A 167 12.73 7.72 15.19
N LEU A 168 11.85 7.53 14.21
CA LEU A 168 11.78 8.30 12.97
C LEU A 168 10.36 8.29 12.44
N CYS A 169 9.91 9.41 11.89
CA CYS A 169 8.70 9.50 11.09
C CYS A 169 9.07 9.70 9.61
N VAL A 170 8.20 9.25 8.71
CA VAL A 170 8.34 9.46 7.27
C VAL A 170 7.00 9.93 6.72
N LEU A 171 7.00 11.02 5.96
CA LEU A 171 5.87 11.48 5.19
C LEU A 171 6.16 11.23 3.70
N THR A 172 5.48 10.27 3.12
CA THR A 172 5.51 10.07 1.65
C THR A 172 4.56 11.06 0.98
N ARG A 173 4.43 11.03 -0.36
CA ARG A 173 3.61 11.99 -1.10
C ARG A 173 2.18 12.10 -0.56
N VAL A 174 1.74 13.32 -0.30
CA VAL A 174 0.36 13.68 0.03
C VAL A 174 -0.38 14.01 -1.26
N GLY A 175 -1.59 13.46 -1.40
CA GLY A 175 -2.49 13.70 -2.53
C GLY A 175 -3.95 13.64 -2.08
N LEU A 176 -4.86 14.01 -2.96
CA LEU A 176 -6.31 13.95 -2.69
C LEU A 176 -6.80 12.50 -2.73
N ASP A 177 -7.06 11.96 -1.57
CA ASP A 177 -7.67 10.64 -1.39
C ASP A 177 -8.42 10.59 -0.06
N HIS A 178 -9.41 9.72 0.08
CA HIS A 178 -10.22 9.56 1.29
C HIS A 178 -10.76 10.89 1.84
N GLN A 179 -11.19 11.79 0.95
CA GLN A 179 -11.62 13.15 1.31
C GLN A 179 -12.76 13.17 2.32
N GLU A 180 -13.67 12.18 2.27
CA GLU A 180 -14.79 12.06 3.22
C GLU A 180 -14.33 11.82 4.67
N ALA A 181 -13.13 11.24 4.84
CA ALA A 181 -12.59 10.92 6.16
C ALA A 181 -11.48 11.89 6.60
N LEU A 182 -10.70 12.45 5.67
CA LEU A 182 -9.48 13.20 5.98
C LEU A 182 -9.56 14.70 5.66
N GLY A 183 -10.63 15.15 4.98
CA GLY A 183 -10.79 16.54 4.56
C GLY A 183 -10.69 16.74 3.05
N ASN A 184 -11.11 17.91 2.59
CA ASN A 184 -11.32 18.23 1.17
C ASN A 184 -10.12 18.94 0.51
N SER A 185 -9.11 19.34 1.29
CA SER A 185 -7.92 20.02 0.82
C SER A 185 -6.65 19.23 1.12
N LEU A 186 -5.58 19.51 0.35
CA LEU A 186 -4.26 18.91 0.59
C LEU A 186 -3.74 19.23 2.00
N ARG A 187 -4.04 20.43 2.53
CA ARG A 187 -3.60 20.85 3.88
C ARG A 187 -4.33 20.09 4.98
N GLU A 188 -5.64 19.85 4.85
CA GLU A 188 -6.40 19.05 5.82
C GLU A 188 -5.90 17.62 5.83
N ILE A 189 -5.72 17.00 4.65
CA ILE A 189 -5.19 15.65 4.52
C ILE A 189 -3.76 15.57 5.07
N ALA A 190 -2.92 16.57 4.81
CA ALA A 190 -1.57 16.63 5.35
C ALA A 190 -1.58 16.77 6.88
N ALA A 191 -2.48 17.59 7.46
CA ALA A 191 -2.61 17.75 8.90
C ALA A 191 -2.91 16.43 9.60
N GLU A 192 -3.83 15.63 9.04
CA GLU A 192 -4.13 14.29 9.53
C GLU A 192 -2.88 13.37 9.48
N LYS A 193 -2.14 13.41 8.36
CA LYS A 193 -0.98 12.54 8.17
C LYS A 193 0.20 12.90 9.07
N ILE A 194 0.51 14.18 9.23
CA ILE A 194 1.59 14.61 10.13
C ILE A 194 1.24 14.43 11.62
N GLY A 195 -0.01 14.07 11.94
CA GLY A 195 -0.41 13.66 13.29
C GLY A 195 0.36 12.45 13.84
N ILE A 196 1.17 11.76 13.02
CA ILE A 196 2.12 10.75 13.50
C ILE A 196 3.36 11.35 14.18
N THR A 197 3.62 12.64 14.03
CA THR A 197 4.84 13.27 14.56
C THR A 197 4.82 13.41 16.09
N ILE A 198 6.00 13.39 16.68
CA ILE A 198 6.22 13.61 18.10
C ILE A 198 7.31 14.69 18.24
N PRO A 199 7.16 15.69 19.13
CA PRO A 199 8.20 16.71 19.37
C PRO A 199 9.57 16.07 19.62
N GLY A 200 10.60 16.60 18.96
CA GLY A 200 11.98 16.09 19.06
C GLY A 200 12.29 14.84 18.25
N VAL A 201 11.29 14.15 17.66
CA VAL A 201 11.51 13.00 16.77
C VAL A 201 11.58 13.47 15.33
N PRO A 202 12.66 13.14 14.57
CA PRO A 202 12.80 13.60 13.21
C PRO A 202 11.76 13.03 12.25
N ILE A 203 11.40 13.83 11.24
CA ILE A 203 10.57 13.41 10.10
C ILE A 203 11.29 13.62 8.78
N ILE A 204 11.29 12.59 7.94
CA ILE A 204 11.72 12.69 6.54
C ILE A 204 10.50 12.99 5.68
N VAL A 205 10.60 14.03 4.87
CA VAL A 205 9.53 14.48 3.99
C VAL A 205 9.93 14.17 2.55
N GLY A 206 9.27 13.19 1.95
CA GLY A 206 9.43 12.81 0.55
C GLY A 206 8.89 13.88 -0.40
N ASP A 207 8.87 13.57 -1.69
CA ASP A 207 8.32 14.45 -2.73
C ASP A 207 6.90 14.92 -2.37
N GLN A 208 6.67 16.24 -2.41
CA GLN A 208 5.39 16.85 -2.06
C GLN A 208 4.90 17.81 -3.15
N PRO A 209 3.58 18.06 -3.23
CA PRO A 209 3.06 19.21 -3.99
C PRO A 209 3.73 20.51 -3.51
N PRO A 210 4.23 21.35 -4.43
CA PRO A 210 4.99 22.56 -4.08
C PRO A 210 4.27 23.49 -3.09
N GLU A 211 2.95 23.58 -3.18
CA GLU A 211 2.10 24.41 -2.30
C GLU A 211 2.04 23.90 -0.86
N LEU A 212 2.41 22.63 -0.59
CA LEU A 212 2.46 22.09 0.76
C LEU A 212 3.79 22.33 1.47
N ILE A 213 4.89 22.50 0.73
CA ILE A 213 6.24 22.58 1.32
C ILE A 213 6.36 23.69 2.36
N PRO A 214 6.00 24.97 2.07
CA PRO A 214 6.10 26.04 3.06
C PRO A 214 5.21 25.81 4.28
N TRP A 215 4.00 25.28 4.05
CA TRP A 215 3.05 25.00 5.13
C TRP A 215 3.55 23.86 6.04
N LEU A 216 4.13 22.81 5.48
CA LEU A 216 4.72 21.72 6.25
C LEU A 216 5.90 22.21 7.10
N ALA A 217 6.80 23.00 6.53
CA ALA A 217 7.94 23.57 7.25
C ALA A 217 7.49 24.43 8.45
N GLU A 218 6.51 25.33 8.25
CA GLU A 218 5.92 26.14 9.32
C GLU A 218 5.28 25.24 10.39
N ARG A 219 4.56 24.20 9.99
CA ARG A 219 3.85 23.32 10.91
C ARG A 219 4.81 22.51 11.77
N PHE A 220 5.88 21.95 11.18
CA PHE A 220 6.91 21.21 11.92
C PHE A 220 7.66 22.11 12.89
N GLY A 221 7.97 23.35 12.50
CA GLY A 221 8.55 24.34 13.41
C GLY A 221 7.68 24.60 14.63
N LYS A 222 6.36 24.83 14.44
CA LYS A 222 5.39 25.02 15.53
C LYS A 222 5.26 23.79 16.45
N LEU A 223 5.44 22.59 15.91
CA LEU A 223 5.36 21.33 16.64
C LEU A 223 6.69 20.92 17.29
N ASN A 224 7.75 21.70 17.13
CA ASN A 224 9.12 21.36 17.57
C ASN A 224 9.58 19.99 17.05
N VAL A 225 9.33 19.72 15.76
CA VAL A 225 9.69 18.47 15.06
C VAL A 225 10.86 18.75 14.11
N PRO A 226 12.04 18.13 14.29
CA PRO A 226 13.12 18.21 13.32
C PRO A 226 12.65 17.60 11.98
N TYR A 227 12.83 18.30 10.88
CA TYR A 227 12.35 17.86 9.57
C TYR A 227 13.44 17.98 8.51
N TYR A 228 13.36 17.09 7.50
CA TYR A 228 14.30 17.02 6.39
C TYR A 228 13.53 16.75 5.11
N PHE A 229 13.52 17.71 4.19
CA PHE A 229 13.02 17.50 2.83
C PHE A 229 14.03 16.72 2.01
N VAL A 230 13.57 15.65 1.37
CA VAL A 230 14.44 14.72 0.60
C VAL A 230 15.18 15.45 -0.50
N ASP A 231 14.52 16.38 -1.21
CA ASP A 231 15.13 17.14 -2.31
C ASP A 231 16.28 18.07 -1.84
N GLU A 232 16.29 18.48 -0.56
CA GLU A 232 17.35 19.32 0.02
C GLU A 232 18.56 18.51 0.49
N ILE A 233 18.34 17.25 0.91
CA ILE A 233 19.39 16.46 1.57
C ILE A 233 19.92 15.31 0.73
N PHE A 234 19.18 14.84 -0.28
CA PHE A 234 19.53 13.63 -1.01
C PHE A 234 20.90 13.73 -1.68
N ASP A 235 21.17 14.80 -2.41
CA ASP A 235 22.43 14.98 -3.15
C ASP A 235 23.64 15.15 -2.20
N ARG A 236 23.43 15.63 -0.97
CA ARG A 236 24.47 15.66 0.07
C ARG A 236 24.89 14.27 0.50
N TYR A 237 23.92 13.35 0.66
CA TYR A 237 24.20 11.98 1.06
C TYR A 237 24.62 11.07 -0.09
N TYR A 238 24.15 11.36 -1.31
CA TYR A 238 24.36 10.55 -2.52
C TYR A 238 24.85 11.42 -3.71
N PRO A 239 26.02 12.08 -3.60
CA PRO A 239 26.50 13.07 -4.59
C PRO A 239 26.78 12.48 -5.97
N ASN A 240 27.10 11.19 -6.05
CA ASN A 240 27.36 10.46 -7.31
C ASN A 240 26.20 9.53 -7.64
N ASN A 241 25.03 10.08 -7.75
CA ASN A 241 23.76 9.37 -7.88
C ASN A 241 23.79 8.27 -8.96
N GLN A 242 24.02 7.02 -8.55
CA GLN A 242 24.01 5.83 -9.41
C GLN A 242 22.57 5.31 -9.66
N LEU A 243 21.55 6.04 -9.19
CA LEU A 243 20.15 5.78 -9.48
C LEU A 243 19.82 6.38 -10.85
N SER A 244 20.07 5.64 -11.94
CA SER A 244 19.67 6.12 -13.25
C SER A 244 18.14 6.23 -13.33
N SER A 245 17.64 7.39 -13.75
CA SER A 245 16.21 7.65 -13.95
C SER A 245 15.58 6.74 -15.02
N GLU A 246 16.40 6.07 -15.83
CA GLU A 246 15.97 5.16 -16.88
C GLU A 246 15.44 3.81 -16.35
N SER A 247 15.79 3.47 -15.10
CA SER A 247 15.44 2.15 -14.52
C SER A 247 14.16 2.15 -13.69
N PHE A 248 13.67 3.33 -13.26
CA PHE A 248 12.54 3.44 -12.33
C PHE A 248 11.56 4.55 -12.70
N SER A 249 10.26 4.33 -12.49
CA SER A 249 9.27 5.41 -12.58
C SER A 249 9.55 6.49 -11.53
N LYS A 250 9.14 7.73 -11.84
CA LYS A 250 9.33 8.88 -10.92
C LYS A 250 8.83 8.61 -9.50
N PRO A 251 7.61 8.05 -9.28
CA PRO A 251 7.13 7.76 -7.91
C PRO A 251 7.96 6.69 -7.20
N ARG A 252 8.44 5.67 -7.92
CA ARG A 252 9.32 4.66 -7.34
C ARG A 252 10.66 5.27 -6.91
N MET A 253 11.23 6.12 -7.75
CA MET A 253 12.45 6.86 -7.44
C MET A 253 12.27 7.75 -6.20
N ALA A 254 11.16 8.46 -6.08
CA ALA A 254 10.84 9.28 -4.91
C ALA A 254 10.81 8.44 -3.61
N CYS A 255 10.17 7.25 -3.64
CA CYS A 255 10.17 6.34 -2.50
C CYS A 255 11.58 5.82 -2.16
N ILE A 256 12.40 5.48 -3.16
CA ILE A 256 13.79 5.04 -2.95
C ILE A 256 14.60 6.16 -2.28
N LYS A 257 14.58 7.37 -2.83
CA LYS A 257 15.27 8.52 -2.25
C LYS A 257 14.84 8.79 -0.81
N THR A 258 13.51 8.76 -0.56
CA THR A 258 12.94 8.95 0.79
C THR A 258 13.45 7.89 1.76
N SER A 259 13.50 6.64 1.35
CA SER A 259 13.97 5.53 2.18
C SER A 259 15.46 5.64 2.50
N LEU A 260 16.28 5.98 1.51
CA LEU A 260 17.72 6.15 1.68
C LEU A 260 18.02 7.32 2.63
N CYS A 261 17.36 8.48 2.46
CA CYS A 261 17.49 9.63 3.37
C CYS A 261 17.00 9.28 4.79
N ALA A 262 15.93 8.51 4.91
CA ALA A 262 15.42 8.07 6.21
C ALA A 262 16.46 7.26 6.97
N MET A 263 17.15 6.36 6.30
CA MET A 263 18.21 5.57 6.90
C MET A 263 19.45 6.41 7.25
N ASP A 264 19.86 7.34 6.37
CA ASP A 264 21.00 8.23 6.67
C ASP A 264 20.75 9.10 7.90
N VAL A 265 19.56 9.68 8.02
CA VAL A 265 19.18 10.48 9.20
C VAL A 265 19.10 9.61 10.45
N LEU A 266 18.51 8.42 10.34
CA LEU A 266 18.39 7.48 11.47
C LEU A 266 19.75 7.07 12.05
N PHE A 267 20.74 6.88 11.21
CA PHE A 267 22.10 6.46 11.62
C PHE A 267 23.12 7.58 11.61
N ASN A 268 22.68 8.85 11.54
CA ASN A 268 23.53 10.06 11.52
C ASN A 268 24.64 10.00 10.45
N GLY A 269 24.33 9.48 9.27
CA GLY A 269 25.27 9.35 8.15
C GLY A 269 26.40 8.32 8.38
N LYS A 270 26.38 7.57 9.49
CA LYS A 270 27.42 6.59 9.85
C LYS A 270 27.24 5.23 9.17
N ILE A 271 26.92 5.25 7.89
CA ILE A 271 26.70 4.03 7.12
C ILE A 271 27.92 3.79 6.23
N SER A 272 28.49 2.60 6.39
CA SER A 272 29.74 2.23 5.73
C SER A 272 29.59 1.89 4.24
N ASP A 273 28.43 1.38 3.82
CA ASP A 273 28.24 0.89 2.44
C ASP A 273 26.92 1.40 1.85
N LYS A 274 26.95 2.65 1.36
CA LYS A 274 25.79 3.26 0.68
C LYS A 274 25.50 2.59 -0.68
N GLN A 275 26.49 2.03 -1.33
CA GLN A 275 26.32 1.34 -2.61
C GLN A 275 25.51 0.05 -2.45
N LYS A 276 25.76 -0.71 -1.39
CA LYS A 276 24.94 -1.87 -1.01
C LYS A 276 23.47 -1.48 -0.79
N TRP A 277 23.24 -0.34 -0.17
CA TRP A 277 21.88 0.15 0.03
C TRP A 277 21.17 0.47 -1.27
N VAL A 278 21.84 1.18 -2.18
CA VAL A 278 21.29 1.46 -3.51
C VAL A 278 20.96 0.13 -4.21
N GLU A 279 21.83 -0.87 -4.13
CA GLU A 279 21.58 -2.16 -4.75
C GLU A 279 20.38 -2.90 -4.15
N ILE A 280 20.23 -2.90 -2.82
CA ILE A 280 19.06 -3.48 -2.15
C ILE A 280 17.77 -2.86 -2.72
N THR A 281 17.70 -1.52 -2.89
CA THR A 281 16.49 -0.83 -3.36
C THR A 281 16.06 -1.26 -4.76
N LYS A 282 17.00 -1.68 -5.62
CA LYS A 282 16.70 -2.14 -6.98
C LYS A 282 15.90 -3.43 -7.00
N HIS A 283 16.11 -4.29 -6.01
CA HIS A 283 15.49 -5.62 -5.94
C HIS A 283 14.18 -5.66 -5.16
N VAL A 284 13.83 -4.60 -4.43
CA VAL A 284 12.56 -4.55 -3.70
C VAL A 284 11.39 -4.50 -4.67
N LYS A 285 10.46 -5.44 -4.52
CA LYS A 285 9.21 -5.52 -5.28
C LYS A 285 8.03 -5.55 -4.34
N ILE A 286 6.92 -4.95 -4.74
CA ILE A 286 5.65 -5.04 -4.03
C ILE A 286 4.61 -5.61 -4.96
N ARG A 287 3.85 -6.57 -4.48
CA ARG A 287 2.74 -7.17 -5.22
C ARG A 287 1.67 -6.11 -5.51
N GLY A 288 1.20 -6.10 -6.76
CA GLY A 288 0.12 -5.23 -7.21
C GLY A 288 0.42 -3.73 -7.26
N ARG A 289 1.71 -3.34 -7.25
CA ARG A 289 2.14 -1.95 -7.43
C ARG A 289 3.19 -1.86 -8.53
N LEU A 290 2.75 -1.49 -9.74
CA LEU A 290 3.56 -1.50 -10.96
C LEU A 290 4.32 -2.84 -11.10
N GLU A 291 3.64 -3.93 -10.74
CA GLU A 291 4.19 -5.28 -10.74
C GLU A 291 4.11 -5.87 -12.15
N LEU A 292 5.25 -5.90 -12.84
CA LEU A 292 5.36 -6.50 -14.16
C LEU A 292 5.77 -7.97 -14.04
N ARG A 293 4.93 -8.86 -14.57
CA ARG A 293 5.25 -10.30 -14.71
C ARG A 293 5.37 -10.65 -16.19
N ARG A 294 6.31 -11.56 -16.50
CA ARG A 294 6.52 -12.07 -17.85
C ARG A 294 6.34 -13.58 -17.86
N ASN A 295 5.87 -14.11 -19.00
CA ASN A 295 5.70 -15.54 -19.23
C ASN A 295 4.84 -16.22 -18.14
N VAL A 296 3.69 -15.61 -17.82
CA VAL A 296 2.76 -16.14 -16.83
C VAL A 296 1.88 -17.22 -17.49
N PHE A 297 2.02 -18.45 -17.03
CA PHE A 297 1.22 -19.57 -17.55
C PHE A 297 -0.07 -19.73 -16.75
N TRP A 298 -1.21 -19.52 -17.38
CA TRP A 298 -2.53 -19.77 -16.78
C TRP A 298 -2.94 -21.21 -16.98
N ARG A 299 -2.62 -22.05 -16.00
CA ARG A 299 -2.77 -23.52 -16.06
C ARG A 299 -4.19 -23.99 -16.38
N LYS A 300 -5.21 -23.38 -15.74
CA LYS A 300 -6.63 -23.73 -15.94
C LYS A 300 -7.05 -23.69 -17.41
N HIS A 301 -6.43 -22.85 -18.21
CA HIS A 301 -6.78 -22.64 -19.63
C HIS A 301 -5.67 -23.01 -20.61
N GLY A 302 -4.52 -23.53 -20.12
CA GLY A 302 -3.39 -23.87 -20.96
C GLY A 302 -2.84 -22.71 -21.79
N LYS A 303 -2.94 -21.47 -21.26
CA LYS A 303 -2.56 -20.24 -21.98
C LYS A 303 -1.35 -19.58 -21.35
N LEU A 304 -0.44 -19.08 -22.20
CA LEU A 304 0.68 -18.25 -21.82
C LEU A 304 0.30 -16.77 -21.98
N ILE A 305 0.58 -15.98 -20.95
CA ILE A 305 0.47 -14.51 -20.98
C ILE A 305 1.89 -13.98 -21.01
N ASN A 306 2.31 -13.43 -22.16
CA ASN A 306 3.68 -12.98 -22.37
C ASN A 306 4.07 -11.86 -21.39
N THR A 307 3.17 -10.90 -21.18
CA THR A 307 3.41 -9.77 -20.28
C THR A 307 2.10 -9.36 -19.61
N ILE A 308 2.11 -9.26 -18.29
CA ILE A 308 1.00 -8.72 -17.50
C ILE A 308 1.53 -7.73 -16.46
N LEU A 309 0.91 -6.54 -16.39
CA LEU A 309 1.21 -5.48 -15.45
C LEU A 309 0.05 -5.35 -14.47
N PHE A 310 0.34 -5.40 -13.18
CA PHE A 310 -0.62 -5.22 -12.10
C PHE A 310 -0.39 -3.90 -11.39
N ASP A 311 -1.44 -3.09 -11.24
CA ASP A 311 -1.41 -1.89 -10.41
C ASP A 311 -2.75 -1.61 -9.72
N GLY A 312 -2.77 -1.63 -8.39
CA GLY A 312 -3.95 -1.34 -7.58
C GLY A 312 -4.23 0.15 -7.38
N GLY A 313 -3.52 1.03 -8.07
CA GLY A 313 -3.71 2.48 -8.00
C GLY A 313 -5.13 2.91 -8.39
N HIS A 314 -5.74 3.78 -7.56
CA HIS A 314 -7.13 4.17 -7.69
C HIS A 314 -7.38 5.66 -7.39
N ASN A 315 -6.32 6.45 -7.35
CA ASN A 315 -6.35 7.91 -7.24
C ASN A 315 -5.56 8.56 -8.39
N SER A 316 -5.68 9.87 -8.55
CA SER A 316 -5.11 10.59 -9.69
C SER A 316 -3.60 10.38 -9.81
N ASP A 317 -2.84 10.55 -8.71
CA ASP A 317 -1.39 10.41 -8.73
C ASP A 317 -0.94 8.99 -9.09
N ALA A 318 -1.63 7.96 -8.56
CA ALA A 318 -1.30 6.58 -8.82
C ALA A 318 -1.58 6.19 -10.29
N LEU A 319 -2.72 6.62 -10.84
CA LEU A 319 -3.05 6.36 -12.25
C LEU A 319 -2.10 7.11 -13.20
N THR A 320 -1.71 8.35 -12.88
CA THR A 320 -0.70 9.07 -13.63
C THR A 320 0.64 8.34 -13.62
N ALA A 321 1.05 7.83 -12.46
CA ALA A 321 2.25 7.02 -12.32
C ALA A 321 2.20 5.73 -13.16
N LEU A 322 1.03 5.09 -13.25
CA LEU A 322 0.82 3.92 -14.10
C LEU A 322 0.96 4.27 -15.59
N VAL A 323 0.36 5.38 -16.04
CA VAL A 323 0.48 5.87 -17.43
C VAL A 323 1.94 6.16 -17.80
N ASP A 324 2.67 6.83 -16.89
CA ASP A 324 4.10 7.10 -17.06
C ASP A 324 4.91 5.79 -17.14
N TYR A 325 4.63 4.84 -16.27
CA TYR A 325 5.32 3.55 -16.25
C TYR A 325 5.10 2.77 -17.57
N ILE A 326 3.85 2.70 -18.05
CA ILE A 326 3.51 2.06 -19.33
C ILE A 326 4.28 2.73 -20.46
N SER A 327 4.36 4.06 -20.46
CA SER A 327 5.03 4.84 -21.52
C SER A 327 6.55 4.62 -21.50
N VAL A 328 7.20 4.70 -20.35
CA VAL A 328 8.66 4.48 -20.18
C VAL A 328 9.05 3.06 -20.60
N ASN A 329 8.24 2.07 -20.21
CA ASN A 329 8.50 0.65 -20.51
C ASN A 329 8.00 0.21 -21.89
N LYS A 330 7.44 1.14 -22.70
CA LYS A 330 6.94 0.88 -24.06
C LYS A 330 5.95 -0.29 -24.12
N LEU A 331 5.04 -0.38 -23.13
CA LEU A 331 4.07 -1.47 -23.02
C LEU A 331 2.80 -1.23 -23.87
N PHE A 332 2.88 -0.56 -24.96
CA PHE A 332 1.76 -0.27 -25.84
C PHE A 332 1.99 -0.83 -27.26
N PRO A 333 0.92 -1.20 -27.99
CA PRO A 333 -0.49 -1.25 -27.56
C PRO A 333 -0.73 -2.36 -26.52
N PHE A 334 -1.72 -2.18 -25.62
CA PHE A 334 -2.05 -3.14 -24.56
C PHE A 334 -3.58 -3.34 -24.44
N THR A 335 -3.96 -4.42 -23.77
CA THR A 335 -5.33 -4.66 -23.31
C THR A 335 -5.45 -4.23 -21.85
N LEU A 336 -6.39 -3.33 -21.53
CA LEU A 336 -6.67 -2.87 -20.16
C LEU A 336 -7.86 -3.63 -19.58
N ILE A 337 -7.66 -4.28 -18.42
CA ILE A 337 -8.74 -4.74 -17.55
C ILE A 337 -8.89 -3.69 -16.45
N LEU A 338 -10.03 -3.02 -16.38
CA LEU A 338 -10.30 -1.95 -15.43
C LEU A 338 -11.50 -2.27 -14.54
N GLY A 339 -11.28 -2.23 -13.22
CA GLY A 339 -12.33 -2.34 -12.23
C GLY A 339 -12.03 -1.42 -11.05
N MET A 340 -13.03 -0.64 -10.62
CA MET A 340 -12.86 0.38 -9.57
C MET A 340 -14.00 0.33 -8.55
N ALA A 341 -13.74 0.85 -7.35
CA ALA A 341 -14.80 1.09 -6.39
C ALA A 341 -15.65 2.31 -6.82
N ALA A 342 -16.96 2.24 -6.62
CA ALA A 342 -17.89 3.27 -7.07
C ALA A 342 -17.65 4.64 -6.41
N ASP A 343 -17.26 4.63 -5.13
CA ASP A 343 -16.91 5.84 -4.37
C ASP A 343 -15.62 6.53 -4.84
N LYS A 344 -14.82 5.85 -5.64
CA LYS A 344 -13.59 6.39 -6.25
C LYS A 344 -13.82 7.08 -7.59
N LEU A 345 -14.99 6.93 -8.23
CA LEU A 345 -15.30 7.56 -9.52
C LEU A 345 -15.56 9.07 -9.36
N LYS A 346 -14.50 9.82 -9.09
CA LYS A 346 -14.53 11.28 -8.84
C LYS A 346 -13.96 12.06 -10.03
N PRO A 347 -14.36 13.35 -10.20
CA PRO A 347 -13.89 14.20 -11.30
C PRO A 347 -12.36 14.30 -11.41
N THR A 348 -11.64 14.16 -10.29
CA THR A 348 -10.17 14.17 -10.24
C THR A 348 -9.51 13.04 -11.04
N LEU A 349 -10.25 11.95 -11.32
CA LEU A 349 -9.74 10.82 -12.11
C LEU A 349 -9.90 11.00 -13.61
N ARG A 350 -10.60 12.04 -14.08
CA ARG A 350 -10.95 12.20 -15.51
C ARG A 350 -9.72 12.20 -16.41
N ILE A 351 -8.70 12.99 -16.07
CA ILE A 351 -7.49 13.11 -16.91
C ILE A 351 -6.69 11.82 -16.92
N PRO A 352 -6.24 11.25 -15.78
CA PRO A 352 -5.41 10.05 -15.81
C PRO A 352 -6.14 8.81 -16.36
N LEU A 353 -7.46 8.68 -16.14
CA LEU A 353 -8.23 7.60 -16.74
C LEU A 353 -8.38 7.78 -18.26
N LYS A 354 -8.59 9.01 -18.73
CA LYS A 354 -8.58 9.31 -20.15
C LYS A 354 -7.26 8.87 -20.76
N ASP A 355 -6.13 9.35 -20.21
CA ASP A 355 -4.79 9.07 -20.74
C ASP A 355 -4.47 7.56 -20.73
N LEU A 356 -4.90 6.84 -19.71
CA LEU A 356 -4.75 5.39 -19.61
C LEU A 356 -5.57 4.66 -20.68
N CYS A 357 -6.85 5.03 -20.83
CA CYS A 357 -7.76 4.40 -21.78
C CYS A 357 -7.41 4.73 -23.24
N GLU A 358 -6.93 5.94 -23.54
CA GLU A 358 -6.51 6.32 -24.90
C GLU A 358 -5.30 5.53 -25.41
N LYS A 359 -4.44 5.07 -24.49
CA LYS A 359 -3.27 4.25 -24.85
C LYS A 359 -3.60 2.75 -25.01
N ALA A 360 -4.76 2.32 -24.53
CA ALA A 360 -5.20 0.94 -24.66
C ALA A 360 -5.86 0.69 -26.03
N GLU A 361 -5.58 -0.46 -26.62
CA GLU A 361 -6.27 -0.92 -27.83
C GLU A 361 -7.60 -1.61 -27.50
N ASN A 362 -7.62 -2.38 -26.41
CA ASN A 362 -8.83 -3.01 -25.90
C ASN A 362 -9.08 -2.55 -24.47
N LEU A 363 -10.33 -2.20 -24.17
CA LEU A 363 -10.81 -1.84 -22.83
C LEU A 363 -11.79 -2.91 -22.36
N ILE A 364 -11.51 -3.55 -21.25
CA ILE A 364 -12.38 -4.54 -20.62
C ILE A 364 -12.80 -3.98 -19.27
N PHE A 365 -14.04 -3.54 -19.17
CA PHE A 365 -14.62 -3.11 -17.90
C PHE A 365 -15.20 -4.30 -17.17
N THR A 366 -14.91 -4.42 -15.87
CA THR A 366 -15.36 -5.55 -15.06
C THR A 366 -15.93 -5.12 -13.73
N THR A 367 -16.90 -5.90 -13.24
CA THR A 367 -17.42 -5.79 -11.88
C THR A 367 -16.63 -6.74 -10.99
N MET A 368 -16.06 -6.20 -9.88
CA MET A 368 -15.31 -6.98 -8.91
C MET A 368 -16.24 -7.67 -7.91
N SER A 369 -15.81 -8.76 -7.30
CA SER A 369 -16.50 -9.40 -6.17
C SER A 369 -16.32 -8.58 -4.88
N SER A 370 -16.86 -7.37 -4.86
CA SER A 370 -16.80 -6.44 -3.74
C SER A 370 -18.08 -5.62 -3.67
N PRO A 371 -18.67 -5.40 -2.48
CA PRO A 371 -19.88 -4.57 -2.34
C PRO A 371 -19.66 -3.10 -2.73
N ARG A 372 -18.40 -2.65 -2.81
CA ARG A 372 -18.03 -1.30 -3.28
C ARG A 372 -17.78 -1.21 -4.77
N SER A 373 -17.85 -2.32 -5.51
CA SER A 373 -17.53 -2.32 -6.94
C SER A 373 -18.48 -1.42 -7.73
N ALA A 374 -17.92 -0.58 -8.60
CA ALA A 374 -18.69 -0.03 -9.71
C ALA A 374 -19.04 -1.17 -10.68
N THR A 375 -20.20 -1.07 -11.35
CA THR A 375 -20.53 -1.99 -12.44
C THR A 375 -19.73 -1.64 -13.68
N ALA A 376 -19.53 -2.62 -14.58
CA ALA A 376 -18.82 -2.39 -15.84
C ALA A 376 -19.47 -1.25 -16.65
N GLU A 377 -20.81 -1.18 -16.68
CA GLU A 377 -21.58 -0.14 -17.36
C GLU A 377 -21.36 1.23 -16.76
N SER A 378 -21.35 1.33 -15.41
CA SER A 378 -21.13 2.61 -14.73
C SER A 378 -19.71 3.14 -14.95
N LEU A 379 -18.71 2.25 -15.03
CA LEU A 379 -17.33 2.58 -15.41
C LEU A 379 -17.27 3.13 -16.84
N GLU A 380 -17.91 2.45 -17.79
CA GLU A 380 -17.94 2.91 -19.19
C GLU A 380 -18.59 4.29 -19.31
N ILE A 381 -19.74 4.49 -18.64
CA ILE A 381 -20.44 5.78 -18.65
C ILE A 381 -19.55 6.88 -18.07
N PHE A 382 -18.84 6.60 -16.97
CA PHE A 382 -17.91 7.55 -16.36
C PHE A 382 -16.77 7.89 -17.32
N ILE A 383 -16.13 6.90 -17.92
CA ILE A 383 -15.01 7.07 -18.85
C ILE A 383 -15.45 7.84 -20.10
N LYS A 384 -16.60 7.50 -20.71
CA LYS A 384 -17.14 8.23 -21.88
C LYS A 384 -17.45 9.69 -21.58
N LYS A 385 -17.84 10.03 -20.35
CA LYS A 385 -18.00 11.43 -19.91
C LYS A 385 -16.65 12.15 -19.72
N CYS A 386 -15.57 11.39 -19.50
CA CYS A 386 -14.23 11.96 -19.31
C CYS A 386 -13.51 12.23 -20.62
N ALA A 387 -13.78 11.45 -21.66
CA ALA A 387 -13.01 11.44 -22.89
C ALA A 387 -13.89 11.35 -24.15
N LYS A 388 -13.64 12.24 -25.11
CA LYS A 388 -13.82 11.89 -26.53
C LYS A 388 -12.53 11.21 -26.93
N PHE A 389 -12.55 9.88 -27.08
CA PHE A 389 -11.38 9.11 -27.52
C PHE A 389 -10.94 9.57 -28.92
N GLN A 390 -9.65 9.82 -29.11
CA GLN A 390 -9.07 10.07 -30.44
C GLN A 390 -9.06 8.81 -31.28
N HIS A 391 -8.96 7.63 -30.65
CA HIS A 391 -9.13 6.32 -31.24
C HIS A 391 -10.35 5.65 -30.62
N SER A 392 -10.99 4.75 -31.38
CA SER A 392 -12.10 3.94 -30.86
C SER A 392 -11.56 2.61 -30.33
N PRO A 393 -11.18 2.52 -29.03
CA PRO A 393 -10.76 1.24 -28.46
C PRO A 393 -11.91 0.25 -28.53
N LYS A 394 -11.60 -1.03 -28.70
CA LYS A 394 -12.62 -2.06 -28.58
C LYS A 394 -13.04 -2.19 -27.13
N ILE A 395 -14.29 -1.87 -26.84
CA ILE A 395 -14.85 -1.94 -25.49
C ILE A 395 -15.58 -3.27 -25.31
N LEU A 396 -15.28 -3.95 -24.20
CA LEU A 396 -15.92 -5.17 -23.75
C LEU A 396 -16.38 -5.00 -22.31
N HIS A 397 -17.53 -5.57 -21.99
CA HIS A 397 -17.99 -5.73 -20.61
C HIS A 397 -17.83 -7.19 -20.21
N SER A 398 -17.40 -7.43 -19.01
CA SER A 398 -17.30 -8.76 -18.44
C SER A 398 -18.06 -8.82 -17.12
N SER A 399 -18.86 -9.86 -16.98
CA SER A 399 -19.68 -10.11 -15.79
C SER A 399 -18.83 -10.56 -14.58
N SER A 400 -17.61 -11.05 -14.86
CA SER A 400 -16.68 -11.51 -13.83
C SER A 400 -15.22 -11.20 -14.19
N VAL A 401 -14.38 -11.19 -13.16
CA VAL A 401 -12.93 -10.98 -13.31
C VAL A 401 -12.28 -12.11 -14.12
N GLU A 402 -12.75 -13.36 -13.96
CA GLU A 402 -12.22 -14.48 -14.73
C GLU A 402 -12.57 -14.35 -16.23
N GLU A 403 -13.79 -13.93 -16.55
CA GLU A 403 -14.20 -13.65 -17.93
C GLU A 403 -13.37 -12.52 -18.54
N SER A 404 -13.09 -11.47 -17.76
CA SER A 404 -12.23 -10.37 -18.22
C SER A 404 -10.85 -10.86 -18.61
N LEU A 405 -10.26 -11.74 -17.80
CA LEU A 405 -8.95 -12.31 -18.09
C LEU A 405 -8.97 -13.21 -19.32
N LYS A 406 -10.02 -14.03 -19.52
CA LYS A 406 -10.22 -14.82 -20.75
C LYS A 406 -10.29 -13.93 -21.98
N ASN A 407 -11.09 -12.88 -21.94
CA ASN A 407 -11.25 -11.94 -23.04
C ASN A 407 -9.94 -11.20 -23.37
N ALA A 408 -9.16 -10.82 -22.35
CA ALA A 408 -7.88 -10.17 -22.54
C ALA A 408 -6.85 -11.08 -23.24
N ILE A 409 -6.85 -12.37 -22.96
CA ILE A 409 -5.90 -13.33 -23.52
C ILE A 409 -6.31 -13.73 -24.96
N LEU A 410 -7.59 -13.70 -25.29
CA LEU A 410 -8.05 -13.94 -26.66
C LEU A 410 -7.63 -12.84 -27.64
N ALA A 411 -7.29 -11.66 -27.14
CA ALA A 411 -6.82 -10.51 -27.92
C ALA A 411 -5.34 -10.60 -28.34
N VAL A 412 -4.72 -11.76 -28.23
CA VAL A 412 -3.39 -12.25 -28.72
C VAL A 412 -2.20 -11.30 -28.60
N ASP A 413 -1.12 -11.81 -27.97
CA ASP A 413 0.29 -11.33 -27.93
C ASP A 413 0.58 -9.91 -27.41
N LYS A 414 -0.41 -9.22 -26.85
CA LYS A 414 -0.24 -7.89 -26.29
C LYS A 414 -0.09 -7.92 -24.77
N PRO A 415 0.64 -6.95 -24.19
CA PRO A 415 0.65 -6.79 -22.75
C PRO A 415 -0.77 -6.64 -22.20
N VAL A 416 -1.05 -7.28 -21.08
CA VAL A 416 -2.29 -7.09 -20.32
C VAL A 416 -1.99 -6.16 -19.14
N VAL A 417 -2.77 -5.11 -18.96
CA VAL A 417 -2.70 -4.20 -17.83
C VAL A 417 -3.95 -4.41 -16.96
N VAL A 418 -3.77 -4.71 -15.70
CA VAL A 418 -4.84 -4.88 -14.71
C VAL A 418 -4.76 -3.74 -13.71
N ALA A 419 -5.76 -2.85 -13.70
CA ALA A 419 -5.67 -1.60 -12.95
C ALA A 419 -6.98 -1.14 -12.29
N GLY A 420 -6.85 -0.18 -11.36
CA GLY A 420 -7.94 0.56 -10.75
C GLY A 420 -8.36 0.10 -9.35
N SER A 421 -7.93 -1.07 -8.89
CA SER A 421 -8.25 -1.55 -7.54
C SER A 421 -7.32 -2.67 -7.09
N PHE A 422 -6.90 -2.64 -5.80
CA PHE A 422 -6.23 -3.79 -5.18
C PHE A 422 -7.10 -5.05 -5.16
N TYR A 423 -8.43 -4.89 -5.01
CA TYR A 423 -9.36 -6.02 -5.05
C TYR A 423 -9.36 -6.70 -6.43
N LEU A 424 -9.39 -5.91 -7.52
CA LEU A 424 -9.29 -6.46 -8.88
C LEU A 424 -7.97 -7.21 -9.08
N VAL A 425 -6.87 -6.56 -8.75
CA VAL A 425 -5.52 -7.13 -8.89
C VAL A 425 -5.40 -8.42 -8.09
N GLY A 426 -5.87 -8.43 -6.84
CA GLY A 426 -5.88 -9.62 -5.98
C GLY A 426 -6.68 -10.77 -6.60
N GLN A 427 -7.89 -10.50 -7.11
CA GLN A 427 -8.72 -11.52 -7.75
C GLN A 427 -8.06 -12.10 -9.01
N VAL A 428 -7.46 -11.27 -9.87
CA VAL A 428 -6.74 -11.77 -11.05
C VAL A 428 -5.55 -12.63 -10.65
N ILE A 429 -4.77 -12.20 -9.65
CA ILE A 429 -3.63 -12.98 -9.14
C ILE A 429 -4.10 -14.32 -8.59
N GLN A 430 -5.17 -14.36 -7.79
CA GLN A 430 -5.75 -15.61 -7.27
C GLN A 430 -6.20 -16.55 -8.39
N ILE A 431 -6.86 -16.02 -9.42
CA ILE A 431 -7.30 -16.82 -10.58
C ILE A 431 -6.10 -17.44 -11.31
N LEU A 432 -5.00 -16.70 -11.44
CA LEU A 432 -3.78 -17.19 -12.07
C LEU A 432 -3.03 -18.21 -11.21
N GLU A 433 -3.02 -18.02 -9.89
CA GLU A 433 -2.28 -18.84 -8.92
C GLU A 433 -3.09 -20.09 -8.48
N ASN A 434 -4.43 -20.01 -8.34
CA ASN A 434 -5.29 -21.15 -7.96
C ASN A 434 -5.38 -22.23 -9.05
N GLY A 435 -4.95 -21.96 -10.27
CA GLY A 435 -4.63 -23.00 -11.25
C GLY A 435 -3.32 -23.76 -10.94
N SER A 436 -2.67 -23.45 -9.80
CA SER A 436 -1.35 -23.97 -9.42
C SER A 436 -1.37 -24.90 -8.19
N THR A 437 -2.55 -25.15 -7.58
CA THR A 437 -2.65 -26.07 -6.44
C THR A 437 -2.78 -27.50 -6.92
N THR A 438 -1.71 -28.18 -7.01
CA THR A 438 -1.45 -29.56 -6.54
C THR A 438 -0.03 -29.66 -6.09
#